data_4d93d63be67ebc82fa848b8cd3f86a89
#
_entry.id   4d93d63be67ebc82fa848b8cd3f86a89
#
_cell.length_a   1.000
_cell.length_b   1.000
_cell.length_c   1.000
_cell.angle_alpha   90.00
_cell.angle_beta   90.00
_cell.angle_gamma   90.00
#
_symmetry.space_group_name_H-M   'P 1'
#
loop_
_entity.id
_entity.type
_entity.pdbx_description
1 polymer ?
#
loop_
_entity_poly.entity_id
_entity_poly.type
_entity_poly.pdbx_seq_one_letter_code
_entity_poly.pdbx_strand_id
1 'polypeptide(L)'
;DKLVTGVQTCALPIWLHRKRDHGNVLFLDLRDHYGVIQCVVDGASPLLKAAEALRLESVVTVTGQVVARAPDAVNPRLATGEVEVAVGELTIESTADPLPLPVNSDTELPEETRLRYRFLDLRRERLHRNIVLRSRVIASIRRRMIESGFMEFQTPILTSSSPEGARDYLVPSRIHPGKFYALPQAPQQFKQLLMTSGFDRYFQIAPCFRDEDGRADRSPGEFSQLDVEMAFVPQDDVFAALEPVLHGVFVEFAEGAAVTPPPFPRIPYDEAMAKYGSDKPDLRNPLMITDVTDVFRGSSFSAFATPIASGAVVRALRAPGAAAQPRSFFDKLQQWAREPGAPGHGYVTLAVGGARGSLG
;
A
#
# COMPACT_ATOMS: atom_id res chain seq x y z
N ASP A 1 8.02 -25.38 -12.51
CA ASP A 1 7.99 -26.80 -12.88
C ASP A 1 8.73 -26.99 -14.18
N LYS A 2 9.61 -28.01 -14.22
CA LYS A 2 10.45 -28.30 -15.38
C LYS A 2 9.57 -28.56 -16.57
N LEU A 3 9.83 -27.88 -17.69
CA LEU A 3 9.29 -28.21 -19.01
C LEU A 3 9.47 -29.70 -19.28
N VAL A 4 8.40 -30.47 -19.12
CA VAL A 4 8.35 -31.86 -19.56
C VAL A 4 8.04 -31.81 -21.05
N THR A 5 8.98 -32.26 -21.86
CA THR A 5 8.79 -32.51 -23.29
C THR A 5 7.80 -33.67 -23.46
N GLY A 6 6.54 -33.35 -23.57
CA GLY A 6 5.43 -34.26 -23.76
C GLY A 6 4.12 -33.45 -23.92
N VAL A 7 3.17 -33.97 -24.68
CA VAL A 7 1.86 -33.38 -24.90
C VAL A 7 1.19 -33.16 -23.53
N GLN A 8 1.21 -31.92 -23.03
CA GLN A 8 0.50 -31.57 -21.83
C GLN A 8 -0.88 -31.06 -22.23
N THR A 9 -1.90 -31.83 -21.89
CA THR A 9 -3.30 -31.44 -22.00
C THR A 9 -3.68 -30.71 -20.72
N CYS A 10 -3.99 -29.44 -20.78
CA CYS A 10 -4.50 -28.68 -19.65
C CYS A 10 -5.98 -28.39 -19.88
N ALA A 11 -6.84 -28.83 -18.97
CA ALA A 11 -8.28 -28.59 -19.04
C ALA A 11 -8.72 -28.01 -17.70
N LEU A 12 -8.60 -26.68 -17.53
CA LEU A 12 -9.15 -25.95 -16.38
C LEU A 12 -10.00 -24.78 -16.89
N PRO A 13 -11.15 -24.51 -16.25
CA PRO A 13 -11.93 -23.32 -16.55
C PRO A 13 -11.09 -22.06 -16.29
N ILE A 14 -11.03 -21.17 -17.28
CA ILE A 14 -10.12 -20.03 -17.27
C ILE A 14 -10.79 -18.84 -17.95
N TRP A 15 -10.50 -17.61 -17.53
CA TRP A 15 -11.11 -16.40 -18.06
C TRP A 15 -10.40 -15.89 -19.33
N LEU A 16 -11.19 -15.52 -20.36
CA LEU A 16 -10.67 -14.81 -21.53
C LEU A 16 -10.29 -13.38 -21.14
N HIS A 17 -9.01 -13.11 -21.04
CA HIS A 17 -8.47 -11.81 -20.64
C HIS A 17 -8.29 -10.83 -21.80
N ARG A 18 -7.76 -11.30 -22.92
CA ARG A 18 -7.58 -10.51 -24.16
C ARG A 18 -7.84 -11.38 -25.37
N LYS A 19 -8.27 -10.70 -26.44
CA LYS A 19 -8.46 -11.33 -27.74
C LYS A 19 -7.84 -10.41 -28.82
N ARG A 20 -7.06 -10.99 -29.72
CA ARG A 20 -6.41 -10.28 -30.82
C ARG A 20 -6.57 -11.09 -32.10
N ASP A 21 -7.19 -10.48 -33.09
CA ASP A 21 -7.39 -11.05 -34.42
C ASP A 21 -6.30 -10.54 -35.37
N HIS A 22 -5.61 -11.45 -36.04
CA HIS A 22 -4.59 -11.19 -37.06
C HIS A 22 -4.96 -11.81 -38.40
N GLY A 23 -6.24 -11.91 -38.67
CA GLY A 23 -6.80 -12.39 -39.95
C GLY A 23 -6.80 -13.92 -40.06
N ASN A 24 -5.65 -14.54 -40.16
CA ASN A 24 -5.52 -16.00 -40.23
C ASN A 24 -5.24 -16.70 -38.91
N VAL A 25 -5.14 -15.95 -37.82
CA VAL A 25 -4.82 -16.48 -36.48
C VAL A 25 -5.51 -15.63 -35.43
N LEU A 26 -6.20 -16.28 -34.51
CA LEU A 26 -6.79 -15.62 -33.34
C LEU A 26 -6.01 -15.97 -32.09
N PHE A 27 -5.50 -14.93 -31.40
CA PHE A 27 -4.83 -15.06 -30.12
C PHE A 27 -5.80 -14.79 -28.99
N LEU A 28 -5.86 -15.73 -28.04
CA LEU A 28 -6.63 -15.65 -26.81
C LEU A 28 -5.66 -15.65 -25.64
N ASP A 29 -5.57 -14.54 -24.90
CA ASP A 29 -4.85 -14.55 -23.65
C ASP A 29 -5.82 -15.01 -22.55
N LEU A 30 -5.57 -16.18 -21.98
CA LEU A 30 -6.38 -16.78 -20.94
C LEU A 30 -5.72 -16.57 -19.58
N ARG A 31 -6.50 -16.18 -18.58
CA ARG A 31 -6.02 -15.82 -17.22
C ARG A 31 -6.66 -16.70 -16.16
N ASP A 32 -5.82 -17.19 -15.26
CA ASP A 32 -6.21 -17.77 -13.98
C ASP A 32 -5.66 -16.98 -12.78
N HIS A 33 -5.62 -17.60 -11.61
CA HIS A 33 -5.03 -17.02 -10.40
C HIS A 33 -3.50 -16.85 -10.50
N TYR A 34 -2.84 -17.72 -11.27
CA TYR A 34 -1.38 -17.79 -11.33
C TYR A 34 -0.77 -16.90 -12.42
N GLY A 35 -1.55 -16.54 -13.44
CA GLY A 35 -1.05 -15.68 -14.51
C GLY A 35 -1.88 -15.75 -15.79
N VAL A 36 -1.19 -15.48 -16.90
CA VAL A 36 -1.78 -15.42 -18.23
C VAL A 36 -1.02 -16.34 -19.16
N ILE A 37 -1.72 -17.14 -19.97
CA ILE A 37 -1.17 -17.94 -21.07
C ILE A 37 -1.80 -17.50 -22.40
N GLN A 38 -0.98 -17.40 -23.45
CA GLN A 38 -1.49 -17.19 -24.81
C GLN A 38 -1.92 -18.53 -25.40
N CYS A 39 -3.12 -18.55 -25.95
CA CYS A 39 -3.66 -19.64 -26.75
C CYS A 39 -3.84 -19.19 -28.19
N VAL A 40 -3.58 -20.06 -29.14
CA VAL A 40 -3.62 -19.77 -30.58
C VAL A 40 -4.64 -20.65 -31.24
N VAL A 41 -5.61 -20.00 -31.93
CA VAL A 41 -6.60 -20.66 -32.77
C VAL A 41 -6.25 -20.37 -34.21
N ASP A 42 -5.96 -21.42 -34.99
CA ASP A 42 -5.65 -21.31 -36.41
C ASP A 42 -6.88 -20.85 -37.21
N GLY A 43 -6.65 -20.02 -38.25
CA GLY A 43 -7.71 -19.50 -39.11
C GLY A 43 -8.49 -20.56 -39.89
N ALA A 44 -7.87 -21.73 -40.15
CA ALA A 44 -8.55 -22.86 -40.77
C ALA A 44 -9.30 -23.73 -39.74
N SER A 45 -9.18 -23.45 -38.43
CA SER A 45 -9.83 -24.22 -37.38
C SER A 45 -11.35 -24.04 -37.40
N PRO A 46 -12.14 -25.13 -37.26
CA PRO A 46 -13.60 -25.01 -37.08
C PRO A 46 -13.99 -24.26 -35.78
N LEU A 47 -13.06 -24.09 -34.86
CA LEU A 47 -13.25 -23.38 -33.59
C LEU A 47 -13.19 -21.86 -33.74
N LEU A 48 -12.65 -21.34 -34.85
CA LEU A 48 -12.40 -19.90 -35.03
C LEU A 48 -13.65 -19.06 -34.78
N LYS A 49 -14.74 -19.42 -35.44
CA LYS A 49 -16.02 -18.69 -35.36
C LYS A 49 -16.57 -18.65 -33.91
N ALA A 50 -16.44 -19.72 -33.16
CA ALA A 50 -16.86 -19.78 -31.78
C ALA A 50 -15.94 -18.91 -30.88
N ALA A 51 -14.63 -18.95 -31.12
CA ALA A 51 -13.63 -18.16 -30.41
C ALA A 51 -13.77 -16.66 -30.70
N GLU A 52 -14.07 -16.27 -31.95
CA GLU A 52 -14.36 -14.87 -32.33
C GLU A 52 -15.59 -14.30 -31.61
N ALA A 53 -16.61 -15.12 -31.39
CA ALA A 53 -17.84 -14.71 -30.72
C ALA A 53 -17.68 -14.50 -29.21
N LEU A 54 -16.59 -15.00 -28.61
CA LEU A 54 -16.35 -14.87 -27.16
C LEU A 54 -16.17 -13.41 -26.74
N ARG A 55 -16.77 -13.04 -25.63
CA ARG A 55 -16.54 -11.77 -24.95
C ARG A 55 -15.45 -11.92 -23.89
N LEU A 56 -14.78 -10.83 -23.59
CA LEU A 56 -13.82 -10.79 -22.49
C LEU A 56 -14.47 -11.21 -21.16
N GLU A 57 -13.72 -11.89 -20.33
CA GLU A 57 -14.16 -12.48 -19.06
C GLU A 57 -15.17 -13.64 -19.19
N SER A 58 -15.46 -14.12 -20.41
CA SER A 58 -16.09 -15.43 -20.58
C SER A 58 -15.19 -16.52 -20.03
N VAL A 59 -15.79 -17.58 -19.49
CA VAL A 59 -15.08 -18.76 -18.95
C VAL A 59 -15.03 -19.82 -20.03
N VAL A 60 -13.84 -20.30 -20.31
CA VAL A 60 -13.60 -21.33 -21.31
C VAL A 60 -12.72 -22.45 -20.76
N THR A 61 -12.88 -23.65 -21.29
CA THR A 61 -11.92 -24.74 -21.14
C THR A 61 -11.23 -24.97 -22.46
N VAL A 62 -9.91 -24.95 -22.46
CA VAL A 62 -9.09 -25.16 -23.67
C VAL A 62 -8.26 -26.43 -23.49
N THR A 63 -8.30 -27.29 -24.50
CA THR A 63 -7.41 -28.44 -24.65
C THR A 63 -6.53 -28.21 -25.86
N GLY A 64 -5.23 -28.35 -25.71
CA GLY A 64 -4.29 -28.12 -26.80
C GLY A 64 -2.87 -28.56 -26.51
N GLN A 65 -2.01 -28.34 -27.46
CA GLN A 65 -0.60 -28.66 -27.38
C GLN A 65 0.20 -27.44 -26.94
N VAL A 66 1.01 -27.57 -25.90
CA VAL A 66 1.97 -26.53 -25.52
C VAL A 66 3.12 -26.53 -26.49
N VAL A 67 3.38 -25.41 -27.15
CA VAL A 67 4.44 -25.22 -28.11
C VAL A 67 5.34 -24.05 -27.70
N ALA A 68 6.61 -24.11 -28.07
CA ALA A 68 7.51 -22.97 -27.92
C ALA A 68 7.14 -21.88 -28.93
N ARG A 69 7.17 -20.63 -28.50
CA ARG A 69 7.02 -19.49 -29.41
C ARG A 69 8.25 -19.34 -30.29
N ALA A 70 8.07 -18.81 -31.49
CA ALA A 70 9.18 -18.37 -32.31
C ALA A 70 10.03 -17.33 -31.54
N PRO A 71 11.36 -17.30 -31.74
CA PRO A 71 12.26 -16.43 -30.99
C PRO A 71 11.88 -14.93 -31.02
N ASP A 72 11.34 -14.49 -32.14
CA ASP A 72 10.84 -13.13 -32.36
C ASP A 72 9.45 -12.85 -31.74
N ALA A 73 8.72 -13.90 -31.36
CA ALA A 73 7.41 -13.85 -30.73
C ALA A 73 7.45 -14.04 -29.20
N VAL A 74 8.64 -14.29 -28.63
CA VAL A 74 8.82 -14.42 -27.18
C VAL A 74 8.43 -13.11 -26.46
N ASN A 75 7.60 -13.19 -25.44
CA ASN A 75 7.17 -12.03 -24.66
C ASN A 75 7.76 -12.04 -23.25
N PRO A 76 8.85 -11.31 -22.98
CA PRO A 76 9.52 -11.31 -21.68
C PRO A 76 8.67 -10.69 -20.53
N ARG A 77 7.53 -10.05 -20.86
CA ARG A 77 6.62 -9.47 -19.86
C ARG A 77 5.65 -10.49 -19.27
N LEU A 78 5.54 -11.68 -19.86
CA LEU A 78 4.69 -12.76 -19.38
C LEU A 78 5.56 -13.86 -18.79
N ALA A 79 5.22 -14.39 -17.63
CA ALA A 79 5.91 -15.54 -17.04
C ALA A 79 5.85 -16.79 -17.94
N THR A 80 4.83 -16.89 -18.79
CA THR A 80 4.62 -17.95 -19.80
C THR A 80 5.04 -17.53 -21.20
N GLY A 81 5.78 -16.43 -21.33
CA GLY A 81 6.01 -15.74 -22.60
C GLY A 81 6.87 -16.52 -23.62
N GLU A 82 7.52 -17.60 -23.23
CA GLU A 82 8.31 -18.50 -24.09
C GLU A 82 7.46 -19.58 -24.77
N VAL A 83 6.23 -19.80 -24.26
CA VAL A 83 5.35 -20.86 -24.73
C VAL A 83 3.94 -20.33 -25.05
N GLU A 84 3.20 -21.08 -25.82
CA GLU A 84 1.80 -20.86 -26.11
C GLU A 84 1.06 -22.18 -26.27
N VAL A 85 -0.27 -22.16 -26.26
CA VAL A 85 -1.10 -23.35 -26.47
C VAL A 85 -1.73 -23.31 -27.86
N ALA A 86 -1.35 -24.25 -28.73
CA ALA A 86 -2.08 -24.50 -29.96
C ALA A 86 -3.41 -25.20 -29.62
N VAL A 87 -4.53 -24.51 -29.85
CA VAL A 87 -5.86 -24.96 -29.43
C VAL A 87 -6.37 -26.08 -30.30
N GLY A 88 -6.63 -27.24 -29.69
CA GLY A 88 -7.28 -28.41 -30.34
C GLY A 88 -8.78 -28.47 -30.05
N GLU A 89 -9.17 -28.13 -28.80
CA GLU A 89 -10.57 -28.11 -28.37
C GLU A 89 -10.87 -26.85 -27.56
N LEU A 90 -12.07 -26.33 -27.70
CA LEU A 90 -12.57 -25.16 -26.98
C LEU A 90 -13.99 -25.43 -26.49
N THR A 91 -14.19 -25.45 -25.19
CA THR A 91 -15.50 -25.52 -24.55
C THR A 91 -15.82 -24.18 -23.90
N ILE A 92 -16.98 -23.63 -24.20
CA ILE A 92 -17.48 -22.40 -23.59
C ILE A 92 -18.30 -22.80 -22.34
N GLU A 93 -17.74 -22.56 -21.17
CA GLU A 93 -18.39 -22.89 -19.88
C GLU A 93 -19.43 -21.84 -19.51
N SER A 94 -19.11 -20.55 -19.75
CA SER A 94 -19.99 -19.43 -19.48
C SER A 94 -19.63 -18.22 -20.34
N THR A 95 -20.63 -17.57 -20.90
CA THR A 95 -20.47 -16.33 -21.64
C THR A 95 -20.63 -15.13 -20.72
N ALA A 96 -19.76 -14.12 -20.85
CA ALA A 96 -19.86 -12.87 -20.10
C ALA A 96 -20.79 -11.87 -20.81
N ASP A 97 -21.46 -11.05 -20.01
CA ASP A 97 -22.09 -9.83 -20.48
C ASP A 97 -21.05 -8.71 -20.73
N PRO A 98 -21.44 -7.62 -21.41
CA PRO A 98 -20.58 -6.45 -21.54
C PRO A 98 -20.11 -5.95 -20.15
N LEU A 99 -18.79 -5.81 -20.00
CA LEU A 99 -18.21 -5.45 -18.70
C LEU A 99 -18.47 -3.99 -18.36
N PRO A 100 -18.91 -3.68 -17.12
CA PRO A 100 -19.10 -2.30 -16.67
C PRO A 100 -17.79 -1.55 -16.43
N LEU A 101 -16.67 -2.28 -16.34
CA LEU A 101 -15.32 -1.73 -16.24
C LEU A 101 -14.30 -2.65 -16.95
N PRO A 102 -13.23 -2.11 -17.54
CA PRO A 102 -12.17 -2.92 -18.15
C PRO A 102 -11.31 -3.59 -17.09
N VAL A 103 -11.16 -4.90 -17.17
CA VAL A 103 -10.32 -5.71 -16.27
C VAL A 103 -8.86 -5.75 -16.71
N ASN A 104 -8.60 -5.64 -18.01
CA ASN A 104 -7.29 -5.78 -18.64
C ASN A 104 -6.59 -4.42 -18.91
N SER A 105 -6.93 -3.40 -18.15
CA SER A 105 -6.42 -2.03 -18.29
C SER A 105 -6.08 -1.44 -16.93
N ASP A 106 -5.02 -0.62 -16.89
CA ASP A 106 -4.63 0.17 -15.72
C ASP A 106 -5.27 1.57 -15.69
N THR A 107 -6.24 1.83 -16.58
CA THR A 107 -6.97 3.11 -16.61
C THR A 107 -7.57 3.40 -15.24
N GLU A 108 -7.39 4.61 -14.75
CA GLU A 108 -8.04 5.05 -13.52
C GLU A 108 -9.55 5.18 -13.74
N LEU A 109 -10.30 4.67 -12.80
CA LEU A 109 -11.75 4.63 -12.84
C LEU A 109 -12.31 5.32 -11.59
N PRO A 110 -13.51 5.92 -11.67
CA PRO A 110 -14.17 6.48 -10.50
C PRO A 110 -14.30 5.44 -9.38
N GLU A 111 -14.06 5.88 -8.15
CA GLU A 111 -14.06 5.01 -6.97
C GLU A 111 -15.41 4.30 -6.79
N GLU A 112 -16.51 5.02 -6.99
CA GLU A 112 -17.86 4.45 -6.91
C GLU A 112 -18.05 3.24 -7.85
N THR A 113 -17.59 3.36 -9.10
CA THR A 113 -17.67 2.25 -10.08
C THR A 113 -16.81 1.06 -9.63
N ARG A 114 -15.61 1.33 -9.13
CA ARG A 114 -14.70 0.30 -8.62
C ARG A 114 -15.25 -0.42 -7.40
N LEU A 115 -15.89 0.30 -6.48
CA LEU A 115 -16.51 -0.28 -5.28
C LEU A 115 -17.77 -1.08 -5.65
N ARG A 116 -18.61 -0.56 -6.55
CA ARG A 116 -19.82 -1.26 -7.02
C ARG A 116 -19.52 -2.59 -7.70
N TYR A 117 -18.45 -2.63 -8.50
CA TYR A 117 -18.02 -3.84 -9.22
C TYR A 117 -16.68 -4.37 -8.67
N ARG A 118 -16.56 -4.40 -7.34
CA ARG A 118 -15.31 -4.72 -6.66
C ARG A 118 -14.71 -6.07 -7.08
N PHE A 119 -15.54 -7.07 -7.34
CA PHE A 119 -15.11 -8.39 -7.80
C PHE A 119 -14.43 -8.35 -9.19
N LEU A 120 -14.81 -7.43 -10.07
CA LEU A 120 -14.12 -7.20 -11.34
C LEU A 120 -12.86 -6.35 -11.15
N ASP A 121 -12.93 -5.30 -10.32
CA ASP A 121 -11.78 -4.44 -10.01
C ASP A 121 -10.62 -5.26 -9.38
N LEU A 122 -10.93 -6.24 -8.56
CA LEU A 122 -9.94 -7.15 -7.97
C LEU A 122 -9.30 -8.14 -8.97
N ARG A 123 -9.86 -8.29 -10.17
CA ARG A 123 -9.24 -9.05 -11.27
C ARG A 123 -8.16 -8.25 -12.01
N ARG A 124 -8.12 -6.91 -11.84
CA ARG A 124 -7.09 -6.07 -12.45
C ARG A 124 -5.74 -6.38 -11.82
N GLU A 125 -4.70 -6.50 -12.64
CA GLU A 125 -3.39 -7.00 -12.25
C GLU A 125 -2.83 -6.29 -11.00
N ARG A 126 -2.82 -4.96 -10.98
CA ARG A 126 -2.31 -4.17 -9.86
C ARG A 126 -3.02 -4.49 -8.55
N LEU A 127 -4.35 -4.55 -8.57
CA LEU A 127 -5.13 -4.82 -7.36
C LEU A 127 -5.05 -6.27 -6.91
N HIS A 128 -5.08 -7.20 -7.86
CA HIS A 128 -4.87 -8.62 -7.59
C HIS A 128 -3.53 -8.83 -6.88
N ARG A 129 -2.44 -8.28 -7.44
CA ARG A 129 -1.11 -8.32 -6.84
C ARG A 129 -1.08 -7.73 -5.43
N ASN A 130 -1.74 -6.59 -5.20
CA ASN A 130 -1.80 -5.96 -3.88
C ASN A 130 -2.49 -6.85 -2.83
N ILE A 131 -3.60 -7.52 -3.20
CA ILE A 131 -4.30 -8.42 -2.28
C ILE A 131 -3.45 -9.67 -1.98
N VAL A 132 -2.80 -10.24 -3.00
CA VAL A 132 -1.87 -11.36 -2.81
C VAL A 132 -0.69 -10.95 -1.93
N LEU A 133 -0.10 -9.76 -2.19
CA LEU A 133 0.98 -9.21 -1.38
C LEU A 133 0.54 -9.04 0.08
N ARG A 134 -0.61 -8.43 0.34
CA ARG A 134 -1.17 -8.28 1.69
C ARG A 134 -1.30 -9.63 2.40
N SER A 135 -1.83 -10.64 1.72
CA SER A 135 -1.97 -11.99 2.28
C SER A 135 -0.61 -12.59 2.66
N ARG A 136 0.39 -12.46 1.78
CA ARG A 136 1.75 -12.95 2.02
C ARG A 136 2.45 -12.20 3.14
N VAL A 137 2.30 -10.87 3.21
CA VAL A 137 2.84 -10.04 4.31
C VAL A 137 2.26 -10.48 5.65
N ILE A 138 0.94 -10.65 5.75
CA ILE A 138 0.29 -11.13 6.98
C ILE A 138 0.81 -12.52 7.38
N ALA A 139 0.95 -13.44 6.42
CA ALA A 139 1.50 -14.78 6.68
C ALA A 139 2.96 -14.72 7.18
N SER A 140 3.79 -13.82 6.60
CA SER A 140 5.17 -13.61 7.03
C SER A 140 5.26 -13.03 8.44
N ILE A 141 4.44 -12.02 8.76
CA ILE A 141 4.35 -11.46 10.11
C ILE A 141 3.98 -12.57 11.11
N ARG A 142 2.92 -13.33 10.84
CA ARG A 142 2.45 -14.41 11.73
C ARG A 142 3.53 -15.45 11.99
N ARG A 143 4.18 -15.93 10.93
CA ARG A 143 5.28 -16.89 11.06
C ARG A 143 6.40 -16.35 11.95
N ARG A 144 6.88 -15.13 11.70
CA ARG A 144 7.98 -14.52 12.45
C ARG A 144 7.62 -14.24 13.90
N MET A 145 6.40 -13.83 14.20
CA MET A 145 5.92 -13.65 15.56
C MET A 145 5.91 -14.98 16.33
N ILE A 146 5.41 -16.05 15.72
CA ILE A 146 5.39 -17.39 16.33
C ILE A 146 6.83 -17.89 16.57
N GLU A 147 7.72 -17.75 15.58
CA GLU A 147 9.14 -18.10 15.67
C GLU A 147 9.86 -17.30 16.77
N SER A 148 9.40 -16.07 17.07
CA SER A 148 9.90 -15.22 18.15
C SER A 148 9.27 -15.54 19.51
N GLY A 149 8.49 -16.61 19.62
CA GLY A 149 7.90 -17.10 20.87
C GLY A 149 6.63 -16.40 21.30
N PHE A 150 5.95 -15.68 20.40
CA PHE A 150 4.65 -15.11 20.68
C PHE A 150 3.52 -16.09 20.39
N MET A 151 2.44 -16.00 21.14
CA MET A 151 1.21 -16.74 20.93
C MET A 151 0.17 -15.86 20.25
N GLU A 152 -0.47 -16.37 19.18
CA GLU A 152 -1.56 -15.67 18.51
C GLU A 152 -2.89 -15.91 19.23
N PHE A 153 -3.59 -14.83 19.56
CA PHE A 153 -4.91 -14.87 20.16
C PHE A 153 -5.94 -14.20 19.26
N GLN A 154 -7.20 -14.53 19.50
CA GLN A 154 -8.34 -13.81 18.94
C GLN A 154 -9.18 -13.28 20.08
N THR A 155 -9.55 -12.01 19.99
CA THR A 155 -10.36 -11.31 20.98
C THR A 155 -11.76 -11.03 20.43
N PRO A 156 -12.78 -10.83 21.30
CA PRO A 156 -14.14 -10.54 20.85
C PRO A 156 -14.24 -9.29 19.97
N ILE A 157 -15.05 -9.38 18.90
CA ILE A 157 -15.36 -8.26 18.01
C ILE A 157 -16.59 -7.49 18.49
N LEU A 158 -17.63 -8.19 18.98
CA LEU A 158 -18.77 -7.54 19.64
C LEU A 158 -18.43 -7.36 21.12
N THR A 159 -18.14 -6.12 21.51
CA THR A 159 -17.70 -5.80 22.87
C THR A 159 -18.47 -4.59 23.42
N SER A 160 -18.08 -4.12 24.56
CA SER A 160 -18.53 -2.83 25.11
C SER A 160 -17.66 -1.69 24.59
N SER A 161 -18.23 -0.47 24.59
CA SER A 161 -17.46 0.75 24.31
C SER A 161 -16.24 0.85 25.23
N SER A 162 -15.11 1.27 24.68
CA SER A 162 -13.89 1.55 25.42
C SER A 162 -13.37 2.95 25.10
N PRO A 163 -12.82 3.67 26.09
CA PRO A 163 -12.37 5.06 25.92
C PRO A 163 -10.99 5.14 25.24
N GLU A 164 -10.89 4.71 23.99
CA GLU A 164 -9.61 4.66 23.24
C GLU A 164 -9.33 5.91 22.38
N GLY A 165 -10.17 6.93 22.50
CA GLY A 165 -9.93 8.23 21.88
C GLY A 165 -10.58 8.47 20.52
N ALA A 166 -11.02 7.44 19.80
CA ALA A 166 -11.84 7.55 18.60
C ALA A 166 -13.32 7.36 18.92
N ARG A 167 -14.19 7.57 17.93
CA ARG A 167 -15.62 7.22 18.04
C ARG A 167 -15.81 5.73 17.73
N ASP A 168 -16.71 5.09 18.50
CA ASP A 168 -17.05 3.70 18.29
C ASP A 168 -18.09 3.52 17.19
N TYR A 169 -17.94 2.46 16.38
CA TYR A 169 -19.08 1.92 15.63
C TYR A 169 -19.98 1.13 16.57
N LEU A 170 -21.26 1.47 16.61
CA LEU A 170 -22.25 0.86 17.50
C LEU A 170 -23.13 -0.13 16.77
N VAL A 171 -23.34 -1.30 17.38
CA VAL A 171 -24.22 -2.37 16.89
C VAL A 171 -25.42 -2.51 17.83
N PRO A 172 -26.66 -2.22 17.41
CA PRO A 172 -27.84 -2.34 18.27
C PRO A 172 -28.05 -3.78 18.74
N SER A 173 -28.32 -3.94 20.04
CA SER A 173 -28.66 -5.27 20.59
C SER A 173 -30.14 -5.61 20.32
N ARG A 174 -30.40 -6.74 19.68
CA ARG A 174 -31.75 -7.26 19.48
C ARG A 174 -32.36 -7.84 20.76
N ILE A 175 -31.50 -8.33 21.67
CA ILE A 175 -31.93 -9.00 22.91
C ILE A 175 -32.18 -8.00 24.02
N HIS A 176 -31.46 -6.88 24.02
CA HIS A 176 -31.53 -5.84 25.05
C HIS A 176 -31.95 -4.51 24.43
N PRO A 177 -33.24 -4.17 24.39
CA PRO A 177 -33.71 -2.91 23.79
C PRO A 177 -33.03 -1.70 24.42
N GLY A 178 -32.60 -0.75 23.56
CA GLY A 178 -31.91 0.48 23.97
C GLY A 178 -30.43 0.28 24.36
N LYS A 179 -29.88 -0.94 24.25
CA LYS A 179 -28.45 -1.21 24.46
C LYS A 179 -27.73 -1.53 23.15
N PHE A 180 -26.41 -1.29 23.15
CA PHE A 180 -25.55 -1.44 22.00
C PHE A 180 -24.31 -2.24 22.38
N TYR A 181 -23.78 -2.99 21.42
CA TYR A 181 -22.40 -3.44 21.38
C TYR A 181 -21.57 -2.36 20.65
N ALA A 182 -20.27 -2.33 20.93
CA ALA A 182 -19.32 -1.56 20.14
C ALA A 182 -18.38 -2.50 19.38
N LEU A 183 -17.89 -2.05 18.20
CA LEU A 183 -16.78 -2.71 17.52
C LEU A 183 -15.46 -2.20 18.12
N PRO A 184 -14.44 -3.05 18.28
CA PRO A 184 -13.21 -2.68 18.99
C PRO A 184 -12.38 -1.66 18.19
N GLN A 185 -11.94 -0.59 18.84
CA GLN A 185 -10.96 0.34 18.27
C GLN A 185 -9.56 -0.25 18.28
N ALA A 186 -9.25 -1.08 19.27
CA ALA A 186 -8.10 -1.94 19.48
C ALA A 186 -8.43 -2.97 20.56
N PRO A 187 -7.74 -4.11 20.66
CA PRO A 187 -7.99 -5.12 21.69
C PRO A 187 -7.32 -4.80 23.05
N GLN A 188 -7.19 -3.51 23.39
CA GLN A 188 -6.35 -3.04 24.51
C GLN A 188 -6.72 -3.68 25.87
N GLN A 189 -7.98 -3.71 26.21
CA GLN A 189 -8.41 -4.31 27.50
C GLN A 189 -8.20 -5.82 27.53
N PHE A 190 -8.47 -6.49 26.42
CA PHE A 190 -8.33 -7.95 26.34
C PHE A 190 -6.88 -8.40 26.44
N LYS A 191 -5.95 -7.74 25.77
CA LYS A 191 -4.53 -8.09 25.85
C LYS A 191 -3.95 -7.87 27.24
N GLN A 192 -4.37 -6.80 27.94
CA GLN A 192 -3.99 -6.58 29.33
C GLN A 192 -4.53 -7.68 30.25
N LEU A 193 -5.78 -8.11 30.06
CA LEU A 193 -6.35 -9.23 30.80
C LEU A 193 -5.60 -10.55 30.53
N LEU A 194 -5.13 -10.78 29.31
CA LEU A 194 -4.31 -11.93 28.98
C LEU A 194 -2.97 -11.90 29.73
N MET A 195 -2.30 -10.74 29.81
CA MET A 195 -1.07 -10.59 30.60
C MET A 195 -1.32 -10.90 32.08
N THR A 196 -2.38 -10.36 32.67
CA THR A 196 -2.73 -10.64 34.07
C THR A 196 -3.20 -12.08 34.29
N SER A 197 -3.59 -12.79 33.26
CA SER A 197 -3.94 -14.21 33.27
C SER A 197 -2.73 -15.15 33.17
N GLY A 198 -1.50 -14.58 33.08
CA GLY A 198 -0.26 -15.35 33.06
C GLY A 198 0.27 -15.70 31.66
N PHE A 199 -0.19 -15.03 30.61
CA PHE A 199 0.41 -15.15 29.28
C PHE A 199 1.51 -14.07 29.12
N ASP A 200 2.71 -14.48 28.73
CA ASP A 200 3.87 -13.57 28.71
C ASP A 200 4.05 -12.83 27.39
N ARG A 201 3.63 -13.40 26.25
CA ARG A 201 3.84 -12.86 24.92
C ARG A 201 2.62 -13.11 24.04
N TYR A 202 1.88 -12.06 23.82
CA TYR A 202 0.67 -12.03 22.99
C TYR A 202 0.93 -11.31 21.67
N PHE A 203 0.33 -11.81 20.60
CA PHE A 203 0.08 -10.99 19.42
C PHE A 203 -1.26 -11.34 18.77
N GLN A 204 -1.74 -10.43 17.95
CA GLN A 204 -2.93 -10.61 17.13
C GLN A 204 -2.82 -9.77 15.85
N ILE A 205 -3.27 -10.30 14.72
CA ILE A 205 -3.61 -9.46 13.57
C ILE A 205 -5.05 -8.98 13.79
N ALA A 206 -5.18 -7.92 14.57
CA ALA A 206 -6.44 -7.46 15.13
C ALA A 206 -7.24 -6.62 14.12
N PRO A 207 -8.51 -6.96 13.83
CA PRO A 207 -9.42 -6.05 13.16
C PRO A 207 -9.76 -4.88 14.11
N CYS A 208 -9.60 -3.66 13.63
CA CYS A 208 -9.84 -2.44 14.38
C CYS A 208 -10.80 -1.53 13.62
N PHE A 209 -11.66 -0.86 14.36
CA PHE A 209 -12.74 -0.04 13.81
C PHE A 209 -12.76 1.33 14.49
N ARG A 210 -12.76 2.41 13.70
CA ARG A 210 -12.83 3.78 14.23
C ARG A 210 -13.75 4.60 13.35
N ASP A 211 -14.83 5.13 13.93
CA ASP A 211 -15.81 5.97 13.23
C ASP A 211 -15.26 7.40 13.13
N GLU A 212 -14.29 7.56 12.25
CA GLU A 212 -13.63 8.82 11.95
C GLU A 212 -13.78 9.15 10.47
N ASP A 213 -13.62 10.43 10.14
CA ASP A 213 -13.65 10.87 8.75
C ASP A 213 -12.54 10.18 7.95
N GLY A 214 -12.93 9.45 6.90
CA GLY A 214 -12.01 8.75 6.02
C GLY A 214 -11.06 9.74 5.35
N ARG A 215 -9.76 9.48 5.46
CA ARG A 215 -8.72 10.21 4.73
C ARG A 215 -8.20 9.32 3.62
N ALA A 216 -8.12 9.87 2.40
CA ALA A 216 -7.67 9.13 1.22
C ALA A 216 -6.27 8.51 1.36
N ASP A 217 -5.43 9.06 2.22
CA ASP A 217 -4.04 8.66 2.47
C ASP A 217 -3.86 7.80 3.73
N ARG A 218 -4.94 7.50 4.48
CA ARG A 218 -4.87 6.83 5.78
C ARG A 218 -5.97 5.79 5.95
N SER A 219 -6.27 5.46 7.21
CA SER A 219 -7.20 4.42 7.60
C SER A 219 -8.64 4.66 7.09
N PRO A 220 -9.25 3.65 6.48
CA PRO A 220 -10.65 3.72 6.01
C PRO A 220 -11.68 3.45 7.12
N GLY A 221 -11.40 3.69 8.37
CA GLY A 221 -12.31 3.37 9.49
C GLY A 221 -12.27 1.89 9.93
N GLU A 222 -12.00 0.96 9.03
CA GLU A 222 -11.71 -0.45 9.32
C GLU A 222 -10.30 -0.79 8.84
N PHE A 223 -9.45 -1.32 9.71
CA PHE A 223 -8.07 -1.67 9.41
C PHE A 223 -7.58 -2.82 10.29
N SER A 224 -6.42 -3.37 9.97
CA SER A 224 -5.78 -4.40 10.78
C SER A 224 -4.53 -3.86 11.45
N GLN A 225 -4.33 -4.20 12.72
CA GLN A 225 -3.10 -3.93 13.48
C GLN A 225 -2.34 -5.22 13.71
N LEU A 226 -1.02 -5.18 13.63
CA LEU A 226 -0.19 -6.10 14.39
C LEU A 226 -0.20 -5.59 15.82
N ASP A 227 -1.03 -6.17 16.66
CA ASP A 227 -1.15 -5.84 18.06
C ASP A 227 -0.31 -6.78 18.89
N VAL A 228 0.46 -6.25 19.84
CA VAL A 228 1.47 -7.00 20.61
C VAL A 228 1.43 -6.58 22.06
N GLU A 229 1.59 -7.53 22.98
CA GLU A 229 1.77 -7.26 24.40
C GLU A 229 2.80 -8.22 24.99
N MET A 230 3.65 -7.71 25.89
CA MET A 230 4.67 -8.48 26.59
C MET A 230 4.63 -8.19 28.09
N ALA A 231 4.72 -9.24 28.92
CA ALA A 231 4.77 -9.10 30.36
C ALA A 231 6.22 -9.00 30.86
N PHE A 232 6.43 -8.30 31.98
CA PHE A 232 7.70 -8.21 32.73
C PHE A 232 8.90 -7.64 31.96
N VAL A 233 8.64 -6.78 30.96
CA VAL A 233 9.68 -6.21 30.11
C VAL A 233 9.63 -4.68 30.09
N PRO A 234 10.78 -3.99 29.99
CA PRO A 234 10.84 -2.56 29.70
C PRO A 234 10.62 -2.30 28.19
N GLN A 235 10.48 -1.04 27.83
CA GLN A 235 10.26 -0.59 26.44
C GLN A 235 11.30 -1.13 25.45
N ASP A 236 12.58 -1.14 25.85
CA ASP A 236 13.67 -1.54 24.95
C ASP A 236 13.61 -3.03 24.58
N ASP A 237 13.09 -3.88 25.46
CA ASP A 237 12.89 -5.30 25.16
C ASP A 237 11.77 -5.51 24.14
N VAL A 238 10.72 -4.65 24.17
CA VAL A 238 9.68 -4.66 23.13
C VAL A 238 10.27 -4.30 21.77
N PHE A 239 11.11 -3.27 21.71
CA PHE A 239 11.80 -2.91 20.47
C PHE A 239 12.71 -4.04 19.97
N ALA A 240 13.51 -4.61 20.85
CA ALA A 240 14.42 -5.71 20.53
C ALA A 240 13.67 -6.96 20.02
N ALA A 241 12.46 -7.22 20.49
CA ALA A 241 11.62 -8.32 20.04
C ALA A 241 10.99 -8.04 18.66
N LEU A 242 10.56 -6.80 18.38
CA LEU A 242 9.79 -6.46 17.19
C LEU A 242 10.66 -6.03 15.99
N GLU A 243 11.79 -5.36 16.22
CA GLU A 243 12.65 -4.89 15.13
C GLU A 243 13.11 -6.01 14.18
N PRO A 244 13.54 -7.20 14.63
CA PRO A 244 13.88 -8.31 13.73
C PRO A 244 12.70 -8.82 12.92
N VAL A 245 11.50 -8.84 13.49
CA VAL A 245 10.26 -9.25 12.81
C VAL A 245 9.96 -8.28 11.67
N LEU A 246 9.91 -6.99 11.97
CA LEU A 246 9.63 -5.94 10.98
C LEU A 246 10.70 -5.91 9.89
N HIS A 247 11.99 -5.91 10.28
CA HIS A 247 13.09 -5.95 9.32
C HIS A 247 12.98 -7.17 8.39
N GLY A 248 12.72 -8.34 8.95
CA GLY A 248 12.59 -9.56 8.15
C GLY A 248 11.42 -9.51 7.16
N VAL A 249 10.28 -8.91 7.54
CA VAL A 249 9.16 -8.67 6.62
C VAL A 249 9.56 -7.71 5.51
N PHE A 250 10.18 -6.58 5.83
CA PHE A 250 10.61 -5.61 4.82
C PHE A 250 11.62 -6.23 3.85
N VAL A 251 12.62 -6.98 4.33
CA VAL A 251 13.61 -7.66 3.47
C VAL A 251 12.94 -8.67 2.54
N GLU A 252 11.95 -9.44 3.03
CA GLU A 252 11.25 -10.45 2.24
C GLU A 252 10.46 -9.85 1.07
N PHE A 253 9.95 -8.61 1.23
CA PHE A 253 9.09 -7.95 0.24
C PHE A 253 9.68 -6.68 -0.39
N ALA A 254 10.96 -6.39 -0.15
CA ALA A 254 11.63 -5.17 -0.62
C ALA A 254 11.89 -5.12 -2.14
N GLU A 255 11.75 -6.25 -2.85
CA GLU A 255 12.01 -6.34 -4.30
C GLU A 255 13.38 -5.73 -4.71
N GLY A 256 14.40 -5.92 -3.87
CA GLY A 256 15.75 -5.38 -4.08
C GLY A 256 16.00 -3.97 -3.54
N ALA A 257 15.01 -3.30 -2.97
CA ALA A 257 15.22 -2.02 -2.30
C ALA A 257 16.02 -2.21 -1.00
N ALA A 258 16.85 -1.22 -0.65
CA ALA A 258 17.61 -1.23 0.59
C ALA A 258 16.67 -1.10 1.80
N VAL A 259 16.88 -1.97 2.80
CA VAL A 259 16.13 -1.95 4.06
C VAL A 259 17.07 -1.60 5.20
N THR A 260 16.68 -0.64 6.02
CA THR A 260 17.45 -0.24 7.21
C THR A 260 17.59 -1.42 8.17
N PRO A 261 18.82 -1.83 8.55
CA PRO A 261 19.00 -2.91 9.51
C PRO A 261 18.66 -2.47 10.94
N PRO A 262 18.31 -3.42 11.84
CA PRO A 262 18.21 -3.13 13.27
C PRO A 262 19.60 -2.82 13.88
N PRO A 263 19.67 -2.02 14.98
CA PRO A 263 18.55 -1.32 15.59
C PRO A 263 18.05 -0.16 14.72
N PHE A 264 16.74 0.03 14.66
CA PHE A 264 16.16 1.14 13.91
C PHE A 264 16.49 2.48 14.56
N PRO A 265 16.65 3.58 13.77
CA PRO A 265 16.84 4.91 14.31
C PRO A 265 15.72 5.29 15.28
N ARG A 266 16.10 5.79 16.45
CA ARG A 266 15.18 6.29 17.47
C ARG A 266 15.24 7.79 17.51
N ILE A 267 14.13 8.45 17.26
CA ILE A 267 14.03 9.91 17.20
C ILE A 267 13.01 10.33 18.25
N PRO A 268 13.42 11.09 19.28
CA PRO A 268 12.48 11.66 20.25
C PRO A 268 11.44 12.56 19.57
N TYR A 269 10.25 12.64 20.14
CA TYR A 269 9.14 13.43 19.56
C TYR A 269 9.54 14.89 19.30
N ASP A 270 10.14 15.55 20.28
CA ASP A 270 10.56 16.96 20.18
C ASP A 270 11.58 17.15 19.08
N GLU A 271 12.51 16.22 18.92
CA GLU A 271 13.49 16.23 17.83
C GLU A 271 12.82 16.00 16.47
N ALA A 272 11.88 15.07 16.38
CA ALA A 272 11.13 14.82 15.15
C ALA A 272 10.35 16.06 14.70
N MET A 273 9.64 16.70 15.61
CA MET A 273 8.93 17.95 15.34
C MET A 273 9.85 19.11 15.02
N ALA A 274 10.98 19.23 15.71
CA ALA A 274 11.93 20.33 15.48
C ALA A 274 12.64 20.23 14.12
N LYS A 275 13.06 19.01 13.73
CA LYS A 275 13.86 18.78 12.52
C LYS A 275 13.03 18.48 11.27
N TYR A 276 11.87 17.84 11.42
CA TYR A 276 11.10 17.36 10.28
C TYR A 276 9.68 17.94 10.23
N GLY A 277 9.18 18.54 11.29
CA GLY A 277 7.82 19.08 11.37
C GLY A 277 6.74 17.99 11.43
N SER A 278 7.10 16.76 11.73
CA SER A 278 6.20 15.60 11.76
C SER A 278 6.68 14.59 12.80
N ASP A 279 5.71 13.94 13.46
CA ASP A 279 5.95 12.79 14.35
C ASP A 279 6.26 11.47 13.57
N LYS A 280 6.16 11.50 12.24
CA LYS A 280 6.42 10.37 11.33
C LYS A 280 7.29 10.81 10.15
N PRO A 281 8.56 11.19 10.40
CA PRO A 281 9.44 11.70 9.37
C PRO A 281 9.81 10.62 8.34
N ASP A 282 9.77 10.99 7.06
CA ASP A 282 10.37 10.19 5.99
C ASP A 282 11.86 10.54 5.89
N LEU A 283 12.72 9.68 6.45
CA LEU A 283 14.16 9.88 6.47
C LEU A 283 14.83 9.80 5.10
N ARG A 284 14.11 9.39 4.05
CA ARG A 284 14.58 9.47 2.65
C ARG A 284 14.53 10.89 2.12
N ASN A 285 13.71 11.75 2.73
CA ASN A 285 13.66 13.16 2.41
C ASN A 285 14.84 13.89 3.09
N PRO A 286 15.79 14.46 2.33
CA PRO A 286 16.97 15.11 2.89
C PRO A 286 16.69 16.50 3.50
N LEU A 287 15.45 16.98 3.41
CA LEU A 287 15.09 18.29 3.92
C LEU A 287 14.96 18.27 5.45
N MET A 288 15.78 19.04 6.12
CA MET A 288 15.73 19.18 7.58
C MET A 288 15.57 20.65 7.96
N ILE A 289 14.70 20.90 8.93
CA ILE A 289 14.54 22.21 9.55
C ILE A 289 15.71 22.44 10.49
N THR A 290 16.34 23.62 10.36
CA THR A 290 17.49 24.03 11.19
C THR A 290 17.09 25.25 12.00
N ASP A 291 17.43 25.27 13.29
CA ASP A 291 17.29 26.45 14.13
C ASP A 291 18.39 27.46 13.77
N VAL A 292 17.97 28.64 13.38
CA VAL A 292 18.87 29.77 13.02
C VAL A 292 18.63 31.00 13.90
N THR A 293 17.98 30.80 15.06
CA THR A 293 17.63 31.87 16.00
C THR A 293 18.84 32.71 16.37
N ASP A 294 19.97 32.08 16.67
CA ASP A 294 21.18 32.79 17.09
C ASP A 294 21.82 33.66 16.00
N VAL A 295 21.59 33.31 14.72
CA VAL A 295 22.03 34.12 13.58
C VAL A 295 21.35 35.49 13.57
N PHE A 296 20.11 35.54 14.00
CA PHE A 296 19.31 36.77 14.01
C PHE A 296 19.23 37.43 15.37
N ARG A 297 19.79 36.85 16.42
CA ARG A 297 19.85 37.42 17.77
C ARG A 297 20.72 38.68 17.75
N GLY A 298 20.09 39.83 18.07
CA GLY A 298 20.78 41.11 18.04
C GLY A 298 21.15 41.65 16.65
N SER A 299 20.62 41.03 15.59
CA SER A 299 20.82 41.54 14.23
C SER A 299 20.05 42.84 13.99
N SER A 300 20.43 43.57 12.96
CA SER A 300 19.71 44.79 12.50
C SER A 300 18.34 44.48 11.87
N PHE A 301 18.05 43.19 11.58
CA PHE A 301 16.79 42.77 11.00
C PHE A 301 15.70 42.63 12.09
N SER A 302 15.05 43.76 12.40
CA SER A 302 14.10 43.88 13.51
C SER A 302 12.92 42.94 13.41
N ALA A 303 12.51 42.51 12.20
CA ALA A 303 11.42 41.57 12.00
C ALA A 303 11.62 40.20 12.68
N PHE A 304 12.90 39.79 12.86
CA PHE A 304 13.24 38.57 13.60
C PHE A 304 13.88 38.90 14.97
N ALA A 305 14.72 39.92 15.05
CA ALA A 305 15.41 40.24 16.28
C ALA A 305 14.47 40.63 17.43
N THR A 306 13.37 41.34 17.15
CA THR A 306 12.37 41.74 18.15
C THR A 306 11.58 40.56 18.71
N PRO A 307 10.99 39.66 17.91
CA PRO A 307 10.34 38.45 18.43
C PRO A 307 11.30 37.53 19.18
N ILE A 308 12.56 37.39 18.74
CA ILE A 308 13.58 36.58 19.42
C ILE A 308 13.84 37.08 20.83
N ALA A 309 13.90 38.42 21.02
CA ALA A 309 14.06 39.02 22.34
C ALA A 309 12.91 38.68 23.29
N SER A 310 11.75 38.33 22.76
CA SER A 310 10.55 37.88 23.51
C SER A 310 10.43 36.35 23.56
N GLY A 311 11.46 35.58 23.20
CA GLY A 311 11.48 34.13 23.30
C GLY A 311 11.04 33.38 22.04
N ALA A 312 10.78 34.05 20.93
CA ALA A 312 10.49 33.38 19.66
C ALA A 312 11.74 32.71 19.06
N VAL A 313 11.53 31.74 18.20
CA VAL A 313 12.58 31.03 17.47
C VAL A 313 12.44 31.28 15.97
N VAL A 314 13.59 31.30 15.28
CA VAL A 314 13.63 31.38 13.81
C VAL A 314 14.22 30.09 13.27
N ARG A 315 13.47 29.44 12.37
CA ARG A 315 13.87 28.17 11.76
C ARG A 315 13.98 28.34 10.25
N ALA A 316 14.94 27.67 9.66
CA ALA A 316 15.19 27.69 8.23
C ALA A 316 15.10 26.28 7.63
N LEU A 317 14.65 26.21 6.39
CA LEU A 317 14.65 25.00 5.57
C LEU A 317 15.54 25.26 4.35
N ARG A 318 16.57 24.43 4.18
CA ARG A 318 17.42 24.48 2.99
C ARG A 318 16.73 23.74 1.83
N ALA A 319 16.49 24.42 0.72
CA ALA A 319 15.87 23.87 -0.49
C ALA A 319 16.87 23.83 -1.65
N PRO A 320 17.69 22.75 -1.79
CA PRO A 320 18.68 22.64 -2.86
C PRO A 320 18.02 22.75 -4.25
N GLY A 321 18.63 23.53 -5.16
CA GLY A 321 18.12 23.74 -6.51
C GLY A 321 16.99 24.77 -6.63
N ALA A 322 16.34 25.20 -5.54
CA ALA A 322 15.24 26.14 -5.58
C ALA A 322 15.67 27.56 -6.00
N ALA A 323 16.96 27.91 -5.88
CA ALA A 323 17.47 29.23 -6.30
C ALA A 323 17.25 29.53 -7.79
N ALA A 324 17.10 28.49 -8.62
CA ALA A 324 16.81 28.64 -10.06
C ALA A 324 15.33 28.95 -10.37
N GLN A 325 14.45 28.85 -9.36
CA GLN A 325 13.02 29.09 -9.53
C GLN A 325 12.72 30.59 -9.69
N PRO A 326 11.69 30.95 -10.45
CA PRO A 326 11.29 32.35 -10.61
C PRO A 326 10.73 32.93 -9.30
N ARG A 327 10.76 34.24 -9.16
CA ARG A 327 10.21 34.95 -7.98
C ARG A 327 8.77 34.54 -7.64
N SER A 328 7.95 34.32 -8.66
CA SER A 328 6.56 33.88 -8.47
C SER A 328 6.42 32.53 -7.74
N PHE A 329 7.42 31.68 -7.79
CA PHE A 329 7.43 30.43 -7.02
C PHE A 329 7.50 30.74 -5.51
N PHE A 330 8.39 31.66 -5.10
CA PHE A 330 8.53 32.05 -3.70
C PHE A 330 7.32 32.84 -3.19
N ASP A 331 6.74 33.68 -4.04
CA ASP A 331 5.52 34.44 -3.70
C ASP A 331 4.34 33.48 -3.45
N LYS A 332 4.19 32.43 -4.24
CA LYS A 332 3.18 31.36 -4.04
C LYS A 332 3.43 30.56 -2.75
N LEU A 333 4.70 30.22 -2.44
CA LEU A 333 5.03 29.57 -1.18
C LEU A 333 4.68 30.44 0.03
N GLN A 334 4.90 31.74 -0.06
CA GLN A 334 4.53 32.67 1.00
C GLN A 334 2.99 32.75 1.17
N GLN A 335 2.25 32.76 0.07
CA GLN A 335 0.79 32.72 0.12
C GLN A 335 0.30 31.41 0.75
N TRP A 336 0.84 30.27 0.29
CA TRP A 336 0.51 28.96 0.84
C TRP A 336 0.80 28.86 2.35
N ALA A 337 1.91 29.38 2.83
CA ALA A 337 2.27 29.38 4.25
C ALA A 337 1.27 30.20 5.11
N ARG A 338 0.66 31.24 4.53
CA ARG A 338 -0.33 32.08 5.24
C ARG A 338 -1.71 31.42 5.36
N GLU A 339 -2.08 30.55 4.42
CA GLU A 339 -3.38 29.88 4.44
C GLU A 339 -3.62 29.05 5.71
N PRO A 340 -2.66 28.26 6.23
CA PRO A 340 -2.79 27.56 7.51
C PRO A 340 -2.51 28.44 8.74
N GLY A 341 -2.33 29.76 8.59
CA GLY A 341 -2.20 30.69 9.68
C GLY A 341 -0.78 31.13 10.05
N ALA A 342 0.22 30.76 9.26
CA ALA A 342 1.57 31.26 9.49
C ALA A 342 1.64 32.77 9.14
N PRO A 343 2.40 33.61 9.90
CA PRO A 343 2.55 35.02 9.59
C PRO A 343 3.25 35.29 8.25
N GLY A 344 3.83 34.27 7.65
CA GLY A 344 4.57 34.27 6.40
C GLY A 344 5.94 33.63 6.56
N HIS A 345 6.71 33.61 5.49
CA HIS A 345 8.11 33.19 5.52
C HIS A 345 8.97 34.17 4.70
N GLY A 346 10.22 34.33 5.10
CA GLY A 346 11.22 34.96 4.28
C GLY A 346 12.06 33.95 3.51
N TYR A 347 12.67 34.35 2.42
CA TYR A 347 13.57 33.48 1.70
C TYR A 347 14.88 34.23 1.31
N VAL A 348 15.95 33.44 1.19
CA VAL A 348 17.26 33.91 0.67
C VAL A 348 17.71 32.92 -0.39
N THR A 349 17.96 33.37 -1.59
CA THR A 349 18.61 32.58 -2.63
C THR A 349 20.11 32.83 -2.62
N LEU A 350 20.89 31.76 -2.53
CA LEU A 350 22.34 31.78 -2.57
C LEU A 350 22.79 31.35 -3.96
N ALA A 351 23.49 32.23 -4.66
CA ALA A 351 24.08 31.98 -5.99
C ALA A 351 25.53 32.42 -6.04
N VAL A 352 26.25 31.98 -7.07
CA VAL A 352 27.59 32.49 -7.34
C VAL A 352 27.50 34.00 -7.58
N GLY A 353 28.01 34.81 -6.65
CA GLY A 353 27.91 36.26 -6.71
C GLY A 353 27.11 36.95 -5.61
N GLY A 354 26.55 36.18 -4.66
CA GLY A 354 25.92 36.72 -3.46
C GLY A 354 24.56 36.17 -3.11
N ALA A 355 23.98 36.66 -2.02
CA ALA A 355 22.66 36.35 -1.53
C ALA A 355 21.62 37.36 -2.07
N ARG A 356 20.43 36.86 -2.45
CA ARG A 356 19.28 37.68 -2.87
C ARG A 356 18.02 37.12 -2.21
N GLY A 357 17.07 37.96 -1.86
CA GLY A 357 15.77 37.48 -1.32
C GLY A 357 15.02 38.56 -0.56
N SER A 358 13.94 38.14 0.12
CA SER A 358 13.10 39.03 0.93
C SER A 358 13.72 39.42 2.27
N LEU A 359 14.87 38.83 2.60
CA LEU A 359 15.64 39.12 3.83
C LEU A 359 16.95 39.91 3.54
N GLY A 360 17.16 40.32 2.29
CA GLY A 360 18.35 41.05 1.84
C GLY A 360 18.07 42.49 1.53
#